data_239224fd04484231831a37c15f3fe590
#
_entry.id   239224fd04484231831a37c15f3fe590
#
_cell.length_a   1.000
_cell.length_b   1.000
_cell.length_c   1.000
_cell.angle_alpha   90.00
_cell.angle_beta   90.00
_cell.angle_gamma   90.00
#
_symmetry.space_group_name_H-M   'P 1'
#
loop_
_entity.id
_entity.type
_entity.pdbx_description
1 polymer ?
#
loop_
_entity_poly.entity_id
_entity_poly.type
_entity_poly.pdbx_seq_one_letter_code
_entity_poly.pdbx_strand_id
1 'polypeptide(L)'
;MQNKLKIINDPVHGFIKIPHEILFDIIEHSYFQRLRRIGQTGLLNLIFPGATHTRFHHALGAMHLMFTALETLKQKGVKISEEEEKGAMLAILMHDIGHGPFSHALESMLMDDWHHEKLSLLLMNRLNDEFNGELSCAIEMFQGKYHRKFFNQLISSQLDVDRLDYLKRDSFFTGVSEGSINTQRIISMMNVCDEGELVIDAKGVYSIENFLTARMFMYWQVYYHKTSALAEFLLVKILERAKLLVSQGIDLPATENLKYFLHRGKSTATDEDVERFTQLDDNDIIQAMKNWQNTDDMILSYWCKCVIQRNLPKTIISSHPFEQSFIEEKIKNVNEFFGIDNGKELVHEIKRKLLPYDTEKQPIYLLQKNGKKIRLDESEDQLLSGLMRNKTTRYILTFPRNISHIIS
;
A
#
# COMPACT_ATOMS: atom_id res chain seq x y z
N MET A 1 24.54 28.76 3.31
CA MET A 1 25.31 27.86 2.41
C MET A 1 24.51 27.73 1.10
N GLN A 2 25.13 27.82 -0.05
CA GLN A 2 24.42 27.59 -1.31
C GLN A 2 23.89 26.15 -1.32
N ASN A 3 22.58 25.99 -1.50
CA ASN A 3 21.93 24.68 -1.59
C ASN A 3 22.55 23.89 -2.76
N LYS A 4 23.45 22.95 -2.44
CA LYS A 4 23.99 22.04 -3.45
C LYS A 4 22.83 21.11 -3.83
N LEU A 5 22.36 21.23 -5.08
CA LEU A 5 21.30 20.38 -5.62
C LEU A 5 21.61 18.91 -5.30
N LYS A 6 20.84 18.32 -4.37
CA LYS A 6 20.99 16.92 -4.00
C LYS A 6 20.22 16.05 -5.01
N ILE A 7 20.84 14.95 -5.42
CA ILE A 7 20.30 14.04 -6.43
C ILE A 7 20.37 12.61 -5.87
N ILE A 8 19.27 11.86 -6.01
CA ILE A 8 19.20 10.45 -5.67
C ILE A 8 18.99 9.64 -6.95
N ASN A 9 19.73 8.55 -7.13
CA ASN A 9 19.50 7.60 -8.21
C ASN A 9 18.35 6.65 -7.88
N ASP A 10 17.38 6.57 -8.78
CA ASP A 10 16.24 5.66 -8.68
C ASP A 10 16.15 4.78 -9.94
N PRO A 11 15.97 3.46 -9.81
CA PRO A 11 15.96 2.56 -10.96
C PRO A 11 14.77 2.75 -11.89
N VAL A 12 13.68 3.37 -11.41
CA VAL A 12 12.42 3.56 -12.16
C VAL A 12 12.35 4.94 -12.82
N HIS A 13 12.84 5.99 -12.12
CA HIS A 13 12.74 7.38 -12.56
C HIS A 13 14.09 8.02 -12.95
N GLY A 14 15.20 7.32 -12.72
CA GLY A 14 16.54 7.87 -12.95
C GLY A 14 16.94 8.86 -11.85
N PHE A 15 17.33 10.07 -12.22
CA PHE A 15 17.78 11.07 -11.26
C PHE A 15 16.62 11.82 -10.61
N ILE A 16 16.40 11.61 -9.32
CA ILE A 16 15.44 12.36 -8.50
C ILE A 16 16.15 13.58 -7.91
N LYS A 17 15.67 14.78 -8.23
CA LYS A 17 16.18 16.05 -7.69
C LYS A 17 15.46 16.41 -6.40
N ILE A 18 16.20 16.96 -5.45
CA ILE A 18 15.65 17.48 -4.18
C ILE A 18 15.85 19.01 -4.20
N PRO A 19 14.83 19.78 -4.63
CA PRO A 19 14.98 21.23 -4.87
C PRO A 19 15.00 22.09 -3.59
N HIS A 20 14.42 21.58 -2.48
CA HIS A 20 14.31 22.32 -1.21
C HIS A 20 15.05 21.58 -0.10
N GLU A 21 15.77 22.34 0.77
CA GLU A 21 16.59 21.77 1.84
C GLU A 21 15.77 20.95 2.85
N ILE A 22 14.60 21.46 3.24
CA ILE A 22 13.69 20.75 4.15
C ILE A 22 13.25 19.37 3.65
N LEU A 23 13.12 19.15 2.34
CA LEU A 23 12.84 17.82 1.80
C LEU A 23 13.96 16.84 2.15
N PHE A 24 15.21 17.32 2.09
CA PHE A 24 16.34 16.49 2.46
C PHE A 24 16.39 16.23 3.96
N ASP A 25 16.08 17.22 4.79
CA ASP A 25 16.05 17.07 6.24
C ASP A 25 14.98 16.05 6.65
N ILE A 26 13.80 16.09 6.03
CA ILE A 26 12.75 15.06 6.23
C ILE A 26 13.22 13.67 5.74
N ILE A 27 13.90 13.59 4.59
CA ILE A 27 14.43 12.31 4.09
C ILE A 27 15.45 11.72 5.08
N GLU A 28 16.31 12.54 5.69
CA GLU A 28 17.30 12.07 6.67
C GLU A 28 16.70 11.81 8.07
N HIS A 29 15.48 12.27 8.34
CA HIS A 29 14.84 12.06 9.64
C HIS A 29 14.54 10.58 9.89
N SER A 30 14.68 10.14 11.14
CA SER A 30 14.54 8.73 11.56
C SER A 30 13.20 8.11 11.18
N TYR A 31 12.11 8.85 11.27
CA TYR A 31 10.77 8.40 10.87
C TYR A 31 10.71 8.04 9.39
N PHE A 32 11.38 8.83 8.53
CA PHE A 32 11.43 8.57 7.10
C PHE A 32 12.44 7.46 6.76
N GLN A 33 13.61 7.45 7.39
CA GLN A 33 14.63 6.42 7.18
C GLN A 33 14.14 5.01 7.52
N ARG A 34 13.18 4.87 8.43
CA ARG A 34 12.51 3.61 8.75
C ARG A 34 11.88 2.96 7.52
N LEU A 35 11.34 3.76 6.58
CA LEU A 35 10.70 3.27 5.35
C LEU A 35 11.65 2.44 4.46
N ARG A 36 12.98 2.53 4.63
CA ARG A 36 13.95 1.65 3.96
C ARG A 36 13.82 0.19 4.36
N ARG A 37 13.23 -0.08 5.52
CA ARG A 37 13.07 -1.42 6.09
C ARG A 37 11.63 -1.90 6.08
N ILE A 38 10.76 -1.20 5.36
CA ILE A 38 9.35 -1.58 5.15
C ILE A 38 9.14 -1.81 3.66
N GLY A 39 8.86 -3.06 3.28
CA GLY A 39 8.60 -3.45 1.90
C GLY A 39 7.32 -2.78 1.37
N GLN A 40 7.38 -2.25 0.15
CA GLN A 40 6.21 -1.62 -0.50
C GLN A 40 5.05 -2.59 -0.64
N THR A 41 5.33 -3.82 -0.97
CA THR A 41 4.35 -4.83 -1.35
C THR A 41 4.31 -6.03 -0.39
N GLY A 42 4.81 -5.84 0.84
CA GLY A 42 4.82 -6.89 1.87
C GLY A 42 5.55 -8.16 1.43
N LEU A 43 4.90 -9.31 1.52
CA LEU A 43 5.47 -10.63 1.15
C LEU A 43 5.35 -10.97 -0.34
N LEU A 44 5.13 -10.00 -1.21
CA LEU A 44 4.96 -10.24 -2.64
C LEU A 44 6.22 -10.86 -3.29
N ASN A 45 7.40 -10.63 -2.71
CA ASN A 45 8.66 -11.23 -3.13
C ASN A 45 8.67 -12.77 -3.04
N LEU A 46 7.76 -13.39 -2.28
CA LEU A 46 7.57 -14.84 -2.28
C LEU A 46 7.05 -15.36 -3.63
N ILE A 47 6.43 -14.50 -4.44
CA ILE A 47 5.85 -14.83 -5.75
C ILE A 47 6.67 -14.20 -6.86
N PHE A 48 6.97 -12.93 -6.73
CA PHE A 48 7.75 -12.12 -7.67
C PHE A 48 9.09 -11.78 -7.01
N PRO A 49 10.17 -12.56 -7.23
CA PRO A 49 11.43 -12.41 -6.48
C PRO A 49 12.06 -11.03 -6.59
N GLY A 50 11.78 -10.29 -7.67
CA GLY A 50 12.25 -8.92 -7.86
C GLY A 50 11.51 -7.87 -7.03
N ALA A 51 10.35 -8.20 -6.43
CA ALA A 51 9.52 -7.27 -5.64
C ALA A 51 10.13 -7.03 -4.23
N THR A 52 11.30 -6.40 -4.19
CA THR A 52 12.08 -6.12 -2.96
C THR A 52 12.22 -4.63 -2.66
N HIS A 53 11.59 -3.77 -3.43
CA HIS A 53 11.59 -2.32 -3.21
C HIS A 53 10.79 -1.95 -1.97
N THR A 54 11.18 -0.84 -1.37
CA THR A 54 10.64 -0.36 -0.09
C THR A 54 9.78 0.88 -0.27
N ARG A 55 9.03 1.23 0.77
CA ARG A 55 8.26 2.48 0.83
C ARG A 55 9.14 3.72 0.70
N PHE A 56 10.40 3.64 1.10
CA PHE A 56 11.37 4.69 0.88
C PHE A 56 11.55 5.02 -0.62
N HIS A 57 11.71 3.99 -1.46
CA HIS A 57 11.83 4.17 -2.92
C HIS A 57 10.56 4.77 -3.52
N HIS A 58 9.40 4.28 -3.08
CA HIS A 58 8.10 4.77 -3.51
C HIS A 58 7.89 6.25 -3.15
N ALA A 59 8.11 6.63 -1.89
CA ALA A 59 7.92 8.00 -1.43
C ALA A 59 8.79 9.01 -2.21
N LEU A 60 10.04 8.64 -2.50
CA LEU A 60 10.93 9.46 -3.34
C LEU A 60 10.42 9.55 -4.79
N GLY A 61 9.95 8.45 -5.36
CA GLY A 61 9.41 8.42 -6.71
C GLY A 61 8.12 9.24 -6.84
N ALA A 62 7.21 9.12 -5.88
CA ALA A 62 5.99 9.91 -5.82
C ALA A 62 6.31 11.42 -5.68
N MET A 63 7.29 11.79 -4.85
CA MET A 63 7.79 13.17 -4.76
C MET A 63 8.35 13.68 -6.11
N HIS A 64 9.11 12.85 -6.82
CA HIS A 64 9.62 13.21 -8.16
C HIS A 64 8.48 13.43 -9.16
N LEU A 65 7.46 12.59 -9.14
CA LEU A 65 6.29 12.76 -10.01
C LEU A 65 5.46 13.99 -9.62
N MET A 66 5.36 14.32 -8.33
CA MET A 66 4.74 15.58 -7.88
C MET A 66 5.47 16.78 -8.44
N PHE A 67 6.79 16.86 -8.29
CA PHE A 67 7.59 17.93 -8.87
C PHE A 67 7.35 18.06 -10.38
N THR A 68 7.37 16.95 -11.12
CA THR A 68 7.13 16.92 -12.57
C THR A 68 5.72 17.40 -12.92
N ALA A 69 4.70 17.03 -12.13
CA ALA A 69 3.33 17.49 -12.34
C ALA A 69 3.18 18.99 -12.09
N LEU A 70 3.76 19.52 -11.01
CA LEU A 70 3.73 20.94 -10.69
C LEU A 70 4.44 21.78 -11.77
N GLU A 71 5.60 21.36 -12.26
CA GLU A 71 6.30 21.99 -13.36
C GLU A 71 5.45 22.00 -14.66
N THR A 72 4.78 20.89 -14.95
CA THR A 72 3.86 20.81 -16.09
C THR A 72 2.69 21.79 -15.96
N LEU A 73 2.09 21.88 -14.77
CA LEU A 73 0.99 22.81 -14.51
C LEU A 73 1.44 24.28 -14.60
N LYS A 74 2.63 24.62 -14.08
CA LYS A 74 3.23 25.96 -14.25
C LYS A 74 3.42 26.33 -15.71
N GLN A 75 3.94 25.39 -16.54
CA GLN A 75 4.11 25.60 -18.00
C GLN A 75 2.76 25.83 -18.71
N LYS A 76 1.66 25.32 -18.16
CA LYS A 76 0.29 25.55 -18.66
C LYS A 76 -0.35 26.83 -18.10
N GLY A 77 0.40 27.63 -17.33
CA GLY A 77 -0.07 28.91 -16.80
C GLY A 77 -0.71 28.86 -15.42
N VAL A 78 -0.73 27.69 -14.76
CA VAL A 78 -1.20 27.60 -13.37
C VAL A 78 -0.17 28.28 -12.47
N LYS A 79 -0.57 29.34 -11.77
CA LYS A 79 0.30 30.03 -10.82
C LYS A 79 0.47 29.16 -9.57
N ILE A 80 1.67 28.72 -9.27
CA ILE A 80 2.04 27.93 -8.10
C ILE A 80 3.22 28.65 -7.44
N SER A 81 3.05 29.03 -6.17
CA SER A 81 4.12 29.67 -5.39
C SER A 81 5.18 28.64 -4.97
N GLU A 82 6.35 29.12 -4.57
CA GLU A 82 7.42 28.28 -4.03
C GLU A 82 6.97 27.53 -2.75
N GLU A 83 6.19 28.21 -1.91
CA GLU A 83 5.61 27.60 -0.70
C GLU A 83 4.62 26.48 -1.04
N GLU A 84 3.76 26.68 -2.03
CA GLU A 84 2.83 25.64 -2.50
C GLU A 84 3.57 24.45 -3.12
N GLU A 85 4.61 24.69 -3.91
CA GLU A 85 5.44 23.62 -4.47
C GLU A 85 6.11 22.81 -3.36
N LYS A 86 6.78 23.50 -2.42
CA LYS A 86 7.41 22.89 -1.26
C LYS A 86 6.39 22.08 -0.44
N GLY A 87 5.23 22.67 -0.14
CA GLY A 87 4.15 22.04 0.60
C GLY A 87 3.62 20.76 -0.07
N ALA A 88 3.36 20.80 -1.37
CA ALA A 88 2.86 19.63 -2.11
C ALA A 88 3.91 18.50 -2.18
N MET A 89 5.19 18.85 -2.39
CA MET A 89 6.28 17.86 -2.38
C MET A 89 6.47 17.23 -1.00
N LEU A 90 6.40 18.00 0.08
CA LEU A 90 6.46 17.49 1.45
C LEU A 90 5.26 16.59 1.77
N ALA A 91 4.05 16.99 1.35
CA ALA A 91 2.83 16.22 1.59
C ALA A 91 2.91 14.82 0.97
N ILE A 92 3.31 14.73 -0.30
CA ILE A 92 3.44 13.43 -0.97
C ILE A 92 4.66 12.63 -0.48
N LEU A 93 5.77 13.28 -0.12
CA LEU A 93 6.92 12.62 0.46
C LEU A 93 6.57 11.88 1.76
N MET A 94 5.73 12.50 2.60
CA MET A 94 5.37 11.98 3.91
C MET A 94 4.05 11.21 3.94
N HIS A 95 3.30 11.10 2.82
CA HIS A 95 1.95 10.51 2.84
C HIS A 95 1.91 9.09 3.44
N ASP A 96 2.96 8.31 3.23
CA ASP A 96 3.12 6.92 3.67
C ASP A 96 3.98 6.73 4.92
N ILE A 97 4.42 7.82 5.59
CA ILE A 97 5.33 7.76 6.74
C ILE A 97 4.76 6.98 7.93
N GLY A 98 3.43 6.88 8.01
CA GLY A 98 2.69 6.17 9.06
C GLY A 98 2.53 4.67 8.83
N HIS A 99 2.99 4.10 7.73
CA HIS A 99 2.90 2.66 7.53
C HIS A 99 3.76 1.87 8.50
N GLY A 100 3.21 0.75 8.99
CA GLY A 100 3.90 -0.23 9.83
C GLY A 100 4.52 -1.39 9.04
N PRO A 101 5.10 -2.37 9.75
CA PRO A 101 5.63 -3.59 9.15
C PRO A 101 4.60 -4.27 8.25
N PHE A 102 5.03 -4.72 7.06
CA PHE A 102 4.17 -5.37 6.07
C PHE A 102 2.89 -4.60 5.73
N SER A 103 2.88 -3.31 5.99
CA SER A 103 1.83 -2.38 5.58
C SER A 103 0.42 -2.81 6.04
N HIS A 104 -0.56 -2.81 5.15
CA HIS A 104 -1.97 -3.07 5.46
C HIS A 104 -2.25 -4.42 6.17
N ALA A 105 -1.40 -5.42 6.00
CA ALA A 105 -1.61 -6.73 6.62
C ALA A 105 -1.65 -6.67 8.14
N LEU A 106 -0.90 -5.75 8.76
CA LEU A 106 -0.71 -5.71 10.21
C LEU A 106 -1.24 -4.43 10.89
N GLU A 107 -1.76 -3.47 10.15
CA GLU A 107 -2.26 -2.20 10.72
C GLU A 107 -3.25 -2.43 11.87
N SER A 108 -4.31 -3.20 11.61
CA SER A 108 -5.35 -3.49 12.61
C SER A 108 -4.90 -4.44 13.72
N MET A 109 -3.76 -5.12 13.53
CA MET A 109 -3.24 -6.11 14.47
C MET A 109 -2.35 -5.49 15.55
N LEU A 110 -1.60 -4.45 15.20
CA LEU A 110 -0.68 -3.79 16.12
C LEU A 110 -1.40 -2.74 16.96
N MET A 111 -2.31 -1.95 16.36
CA MET A 111 -3.09 -0.94 17.06
C MET A 111 -4.54 -0.89 16.55
N ASP A 112 -5.50 -0.93 17.46
CA ASP A 112 -6.92 -0.78 17.13
C ASP A 112 -7.20 0.64 16.63
N ASP A 113 -8.06 0.77 15.59
CA ASP A 113 -8.51 2.03 14.97
C ASP A 113 -7.42 2.94 14.37
N TRP A 114 -6.20 2.43 14.22
CA TRP A 114 -5.12 3.17 13.58
C TRP A 114 -4.92 2.74 12.12
N HIS A 115 -5.35 3.60 11.24
CA HIS A 115 -5.00 3.51 9.82
C HIS A 115 -3.73 4.33 9.57
N HIS A 116 -2.90 3.87 8.65
CA HIS A 116 -1.63 4.54 8.29
C HIS A 116 -1.80 6.04 8.00
N GLU A 117 -2.93 6.47 7.39
CA GLU A 117 -3.21 7.90 7.13
C GLU A 117 -3.30 8.73 8.41
N LYS A 118 -3.96 8.21 9.47
CA LYS A 118 -4.03 8.89 10.78
C LYS A 118 -2.66 8.99 11.42
N LEU A 119 -1.87 7.92 11.31
CA LEU A 119 -0.52 7.90 11.86
C LEU A 119 0.43 8.77 11.05
N SER A 120 0.32 8.79 9.71
CA SER A 120 1.05 9.74 8.86
C SER A 120 0.78 11.18 9.31
N LEU A 121 -0.49 11.54 9.49
CA LEU A 121 -0.87 12.87 9.95
C LEU A 121 -0.29 13.19 11.34
N LEU A 122 -0.31 12.24 12.27
CA LEU A 122 0.25 12.43 13.61
C LEU A 122 1.77 12.66 13.55
N LEU A 123 2.48 11.85 12.75
CA LEU A 123 3.94 12.01 12.57
C LEU A 123 4.27 13.31 11.84
N MET A 124 3.47 13.71 10.83
CA MET A 124 3.61 15.01 10.16
C MET A 124 3.45 16.19 11.14
N ASN A 125 2.48 16.10 12.08
CA ASN A 125 2.32 17.16 13.10
C ASN A 125 3.51 17.21 14.05
N ARG A 126 4.05 16.08 14.52
CA ARG A 126 5.27 16.05 15.35
C ARG A 126 6.47 16.65 14.63
N LEU A 127 6.66 16.29 13.36
CA LEU A 127 7.70 16.88 12.52
C LEU A 127 7.45 18.40 12.30
N ASN A 128 6.19 18.82 12.16
CA ASN A 128 5.88 20.25 12.03
C ASN A 128 6.27 21.05 13.28
N ASP A 129 6.08 20.48 14.48
CA ASP A 129 6.54 21.10 15.73
C ASP A 129 8.07 21.16 15.76
N GLU A 130 8.77 20.10 15.38
CA GLU A 130 10.23 20.04 15.32
C GLU A 130 10.82 21.04 14.31
N PHE A 131 10.17 21.19 13.15
CA PHE A 131 10.57 22.12 12.06
C PHE A 131 9.86 23.48 12.15
N ASN A 132 9.44 23.92 13.36
CA ASN A 132 8.92 25.25 13.65
C ASN A 132 7.75 25.71 12.75
N GLY A 133 6.89 24.79 12.34
CA GLY A 133 5.69 25.09 11.55
C GLY A 133 5.88 25.06 10.03
N GLU A 134 7.07 24.72 9.53
CA GLU A 134 7.36 24.71 8.09
C GLU A 134 6.57 23.67 7.27
N LEU A 135 5.96 22.67 7.91
CA LEU A 135 5.16 21.65 7.26
C LEU A 135 3.65 21.97 7.25
N SER A 136 3.23 23.10 7.79
CA SER A 136 1.79 23.43 7.95
C SER A 136 1.04 23.40 6.61
N CYS A 137 1.58 23.99 5.54
CA CYS A 137 0.99 23.95 4.20
C CYS A 137 0.86 22.50 3.67
N ALA A 138 1.88 21.67 3.89
CA ALA A 138 1.86 20.27 3.49
C ALA A 138 0.77 19.46 4.22
N ILE A 139 0.58 19.70 5.51
CA ILE A 139 -0.45 19.07 6.33
C ILE A 139 -1.85 19.47 5.87
N GLU A 140 -2.09 20.75 5.57
CA GLU A 140 -3.36 21.21 5.01
C GLU A 140 -3.67 20.57 3.66
N MET A 141 -2.68 20.47 2.77
CA MET A 141 -2.81 19.80 1.46
C MET A 141 -3.09 18.30 1.63
N PHE A 142 -2.38 17.61 2.51
CA PHE A 142 -2.60 16.20 2.80
C PHE A 142 -4.02 15.93 3.32
N GLN A 143 -4.51 16.77 4.22
CA GLN A 143 -5.85 16.65 4.79
C GLN A 143 -6.98 17.09 3.83
N GLY A 144 -6.66 17.65 2.66
CA GLY A 144 -7.66 18.24 1.76
C GLY A 144 -8.31 19.53 2.28
N LYS A 145 -7.68 20.20 3.25
CA LYS A 145 -8.15 21.47 3.85
C LYS A 145 -7.58 22.70 3.16
N TYR A 146 -6.53 22.54 2.35
CA TYR A 146 -5.98 23.65 1.58
C TYR A 146 -6.97 24.15 0.55
N HIS A 147 -7.09 25.48 0.40
CA HIS A 147 -8.14 26.13 -0.40
C HIS A 147 -8.14 25.74 -1.89
N ARG A 148 -7.00 25.27 -2.44
CA ARG A 148 -6.86 24.80 -3.83
C ARG A 148 -6.89 23.27 -3.88
N LYS A 149 -8.03 22.72 -4.28
CA LYS A 149 -8.33 21.28 -4.20
C LYS A 149 -7.38 20.39 -5.00
N PHE A 150 -6.86 20.88 -6.14
CA PHE A 150 -6.03 20.06 -7.03
C PHE A 150 -4.75 19.55 -6.35
N PHE A 151 -4.21 20.23 -5.33
CA PHE A 151 -3.05 19.73 -4.59
C PHE A 151 -3.37 18.43 -3.85
N ASN A 152 -4.50 18.38 -3.14
CA ASN A 152 -4.93 17.14 -2.50
C ASN A 152 -5.27 16.06 -3.55
N GLN A 153 -5.86 16.43 -4.68
CA GLN A 153 -6.17 15.50 -5.76
C GLN A 153 -4.91 14.92 -6.43
N LEU A 154 -3.78 15.65 -6.44
CA LEU A 154 -2.48 15.13 -6.86
C LEU A 154 -1.89 14.14 -5.84
N ILE A 155 -2.25 14.26 -4.54
CA ILE A 155 -1.78 13.38 -3.46
C ILE A 155 -2.66 12.13 -3.35
N SER A 156 -4.00 12.30 -3.38
CA SER A 156 -4.96 11.24 -3.13
C SER A 156 -6.23 11.43 -3.98
N SER A 157 -6.31 10.73 -5.10
CA SER A 157 -7.48 10.68 -5.98
C SER A 157 -7.54 9.37 -6.77
N GLN A 158 -8.39 9.25 -7.80
CA GLN A 158 -8.36 8.09 -8.70
C GLN A 158 -7.19 8.12 -9.69
N LEU A 159 -6.59 9.31 -9.89
CA LEU A 159 -5.45 9.54 -10.77
C LEU A 159 -4.52 10.56 -10.09
N ASP A 160 -3.69 10.10 -9.21
CA ASP A 160 -2.72 10.84 -8.42
C ASP A 160 -1.29 10.37 -8.65
N VAL A 161 -0.31 11.11 -8.13
CA VAL A 161 1.10 10.79 -8.32
C VAL A 161 1.56 9.58 -7.49
N ASP A 162 0.87 9.28 -6.39
CA ASP A 162 1.04 8.06 -5.60
C ASP A 162 0.79 6.83 -6.48
N ARG A 163 -0.40 6.75 -7.10
CA ARG A 163 -0.78 5.65 -8.01
C ARG A 163 0.12 5.56 -9.23
N LEU A 164 0.52 6.70 -9.78
CA LEU A 164 1.42 6.73 -10.92
C LEU A 164 2.81 6.17 -10.59
N ASP A 165 3.33 6.43 -9.39
CA ASP A 165 4.61 5.85 -8.98
C ASP A 165 4.45 4.35 -8.69
N TYR A 166 3.55 3.96 -7.77
CA TYR A 166 3.53 2.56 -7.36
C TYR A 166 3.17 1.61 -8.50
N LEU A 167 2.25 1.96 -9.41
CA LEU A 167 1.94 1.11 -10.56
C LEU A 167 3.16 0.91 -11.46
N LYS A 168 3.87 1.99 -11.79
CA LYS A 168 5.08 1.91 -12.61
C LYS A 168 6.18 1.14 -11.88
N ARG A 169 6.39 1.42 -10.61
CA ARG A 169 7.43 0.81 -9.77
C ARG A 169 7.16 -0.67 -9.52
N ASP A 170 5.95 -1.03 -9.15
CA ASP A 170 5.56 -2.42 -8.90
C ASP A 170 5.62 -3.25 -10.19
N SER A 171 5.18 -2.69 -11.33
CA SER A 171 5.34 -3.31 -12.65
C SER A 171 6.81 -3.60 -12.95
N PHE A 172 7.69 -2.63 -12.71
CA PHE A 172 9.14 -2.80 -12.94
C PHE A 172 9.73 -3.91 -12.05
N PHE A 173 9.48 -3.86 -10.74
CA PHE A 173 10.08 -4.79 -9.78
C PHE A 173 9.44 -6.19 -9.79
N THR A 174 8.18 -6.32 -10.18
CA THR A 174 7.53 -7.63 -10.36
C THR A 174 7.82 -8.25 -11.72
N GLY A 175 8.22 -7.45 -12.71
CA GLY A 175 8.38 -7.87 -14.10
C GLY A 175 7.06 -8.08 -14.84
N VAL A 176 5.94 -7.58 -14.32
CA VAL A 176 4.60 -7.70 -14.93
C VAL A 176 4.38 -6.52 -15.89
N SER A 177 4.58 -6.77 -17.18
CA SER A 177 4.55 -5.75 -18.23
C SER A 177 3.17 -5.11 -18.44
N GLU A 178 2.09 -5.80 -18.11
CA GLU A 178 0.70 -5.30 -18.22
C GLU A 178 0.44 -4.11 -17.28
N GLY A 179 1.26 -3.94 -16.25
CA GLY A 179 1.24 -2.77 -15.37
C GLY A 179 1.97 -1.54 -15.93
N SER A 180 2.58 -1.66 -17.12
CA SER A 180 3.36 -0.56 -17.70
C SER A 180 2.47 0.60 -18.13
N ILE A 181 2.77 1.79 -17.59
CA ILE A 181 2.07 3.04 -17.87
C ILE A 181 3.05 4.14 -18.32
N ASN A 182 2.61 5.01 -19.20
CA ASN A 182 3.39 6.19 -19.60
C ASN A 182 3.08 7.38 -18.67
N THR A 183 3.76 7.43 -17.53
CA THR A 183 3.56 8.48 -16.51
C THR A 183 3.81 9.89 -17.06
N GLN A 184 4.83 10.05 -17.91
CA GLN A 184 5.14 11.36 -18.51
C GLN A 184 4.02 11.86 -19.41
N ARG A 185 3.43 10.96 -20.22
CA ARG A 185 2.28 11.30 -21.07
C ARG A 185 1.07 11.67 -20.23
N ILE A 186 0.78 10.92 -19.17
CA ILE A 186 -0.34 11.21 -18.26
C ILE A 186 -0.15 12.58 -17.61
N ILE A 187 1.02 12.84 -17.01
CA ILE A 187 1.33 14.13 -16.38
C ILE A 187 1.24 15.27 -17.38
N SER A 188 1.74 15.09 -18.61
CA SER A 188 1.65 16.13 -19.65
C SER A 188 0.21 16.50 -20.03
N MET A 189 -0.77 15.62 -19.73
CA MET A 189 -2.19 15.88 -19.96
C MET A 189 -2.90 16.46 -18.74
N MET A 190 -2.27 16.49 -17.54
CA MET A 190 -2.84 17.11 -16.37
C MET A 190 -3.04 18.61 -16.56
N ASN A 191 -4.12 19.17 -16.02
CA ASN A 191 -4.47 20.58 -16.03
C ASN A 191 -5.29 20.92 -14.80
N VAL A 192 -5.56 22.19 -14.57
CA VAL A 192 -6.46 22.68 -13.50
C VAL A 192 -7.57 23.49 -14.16
N CYS A 193 -8.82 23.17 -13.86
CA CYS A 193 -9.95 23.94 -14.36
C CYS A 193 -10.20 25.22 -13.52
N ASP A 194 -11.11 26.08 -13.98
CA ASP A 194 -11.42 27.36 -13.32
C ASP A 194 -11.91 27.17 -11.88
N GLU A 195 -12.54 26.03 -11.57
CA GLU A 195 -12.99 25.68 -10.21
C GLU A 195 -11.84 25.22 -9.29
N GLY A 196 -10.59 25.22 -9.77
CA GLY A 196 -9.41 24.82 -9.00
C GLY A 196 -9.28 23.32 -8.77
N GLU A 197 -9.90 22.49 -9.62
CA GLU A 197 -9.84 21.04 -9.56
C GLU A 197 -8.92 20.47 -10.63
N LEU A 198 -8.28 19.33 -10.31
CA LEU A 198 -7.44 18.58 -11.24
C LEU A 198 -8.30 17.99 -12.37
N VAL A 199 -7.91 18.22 -13.60
CA VAL A 199 -8.55 17.69 -14.80
C VAL A 199 -7.51 17.16 -15.77
N ILE A 200 -7.93 16.39 -16.75
CA ILE A 200 -7.08 15.88 -17.83
C ILE A 200 -7.53 16.51 -19.16
N ASP A 201 -6.62 17.07 -19.92
CA ASP A 201 -6.93 17.51 -21.30
C ASP A 201 -7.58 16.36 -22.08
N ALA A 202 -8.70 16.61 -22.78
CA ALA A 202 -9.50 15.54 -23.45
C ALA A 202 -8.68 14.66 -24.38
N LYS A 203 -7.62 15.19 -25.03
CA LYS A 203 -6.67 14.41 -25.85
C LYS A 203 -5.89 13.33 -25.08
N GLY A 204 -5.99 13.32 -23.75
CA GLY A 204 -5.37 12.35 -22.84
C GLY A 204 -6.22 11.12 -22.54
N VAL A 205 -7.48 11.05 -22.99
CA VAL A 205 -8.46 10.00 -22.65
C VAL A 205 -7.87 8.58 -22.75
N TYR A 206 -7.22 8.24 -23.86
CA TYR A 206 -6.64 6.90 -24.06
C TYR A 206 -5.49 6.57 -23.10
N SER A 207 -4.75 7.60 -22.65
CA SER A 207 -3.69 7.39 -21.64
C SER A 207 -4.29 7.09 -20.27
N ILE A 208 -5.43 7.67 -19.94
CA ILE A 208 -6.16 7.40 -18.70
C ILE A 208 -6.83 6.04 -18.74
N GLU A 209 -7.41 5.65 -19.86
CA GLU A 209 -7.96 4.30 -20.03
C GLU A 209 -6.87 3.22 -19.91
N ASN A 210 -5.70 3.45 -20.52
CA ASN A 210 -4.55 2.55 -20.33
C ASN A 210 -4.12 2.47 -18.88
N PHE A 211 -4.05 3.60 -18.17
CA PHE A 211 -3.74 3.62 -16.74
C PHE A 211 -4.74 2.81 -15.90
N LEU A 212 -6.04 2.98 -16.12
CA LEU A 212 -7.08 2.24 -15.41
C LEU A 212 -7.04 0.74 -15.74
N THR A 213 -6.73 0.39 -16.98
CA THR A 213 -6.56 -0.99 -17.44
C THR A 213 -5.33 -1.64 -16.82
N ALA A 214 -4.18 -0.95 -16.85
CA ALA A 214 -2.95 -1.41 -16.22
C ALA A 214 -3.14 -1.62 -14.71
N ARG A 215 -3.81 -0.68 -14.03
CA ARG A 215 -4.18 -0.80 -12.62
C ARG A 215 -5.02 -2.05 -12.37
N MET A 216 -6.04 -2.32 -13.18
CA MET A 216 -6.87 -3.52 -13.08
C MET A 216 -6.04 -4.79 -13.23
N PHE A 217 -5.13 -4.86 -14.20
CA PHE A 217 -4.26 -6.01 -14.40
C PHE A 217 -3.31 -6.21 -13.23
N MET A 218 -2.68 -5.13 -12.71
CA MET A 218 -1.82 -5.22 -11.53
C MET A 218 -2.58 -5.74 -10.31
N TYR A 219 -3.82 -5.29 -10.10
CA TYR A 219 -4.64 -5.84 -9.02
C TYR A 219 -4.87 -7.35 -9.16
N TRP A 220 -5.20 -7.84 -10.34
CA TRP A 220 -5.50 -9.26 -10.52
C TRP A 220 -4.27 -10.15 -10.60
N GLN A 221 -3.22 -9.70 -11.28
CA GLN A 221 -2.02 -10.51 -11.49
C GLN A 221 -1.04 -10.45 -10.31
N VAL A 222 -1.00 -9.32 -9.61
CA VAL A 222 -0.01 -9.04 -8.57
C VAL A 222 -0.64 -9.00 -7.19
N TYR A 223 -1.42 -7.97 -6.87
CA TYR A 223 -1.90 -7.77 -5.48
C TYR A 223 -2.93 -8.80 -5.04
N TYR A 224 -3.83 -9.24 -5.94
CA TYR A 224 -4.85 -10.26 -5.67
C TYR A 224 -4.49 -11.63 -6.24
N HIS A 225 -3.22 -11.83 -6.62
CA HIS A 225 -2.74 -13.17 -6.92
C HIS A 225 -2.99 -14.07 -5.70
N LYS A 226 -3.50 -15.29 -5.94
CA LYS A 226 -3.91 -16.19 -4.84
C LYS A 226 -2.85 -16.41 -3.76
N THR A 227 -1.59 -16.50 -4.17
CA THR A 227 -0.46 -16.71 -3.26
C THR A 227 -0.09 -15.44 -2.51
N SER A 228 -0.25 -14.24 -3.12
CA SER A 228 -0.08 -12.95 -2.46
C SER A 228 -1.13 -12.77 -1.36
N ALA A 229 -2.40 -12.98 -1.72
CA ALA A 229 -3.51 -12.92 -0.78
C ALA A 229 -3.35 -13.91 0.38
N LEU A 230 -2.82 -15.11 0.10
CA LEU A 230 -2.49 -16.10 1.12
C LEU A 230 -1.36 -15.63 2.03
N ALA A 231 -0.25 -15.14 1.49
CA ALA A 231 0.90 -14.70 2.28
C ALA A 231 0.53 -13.55 3.23
N GLU A 232 -0.24 -12.58 2.75
CA GLU A 232 -0.80 -11.50 3.57
C GLU A 232 -1.72 -12.05 4.69
N PHE A 233 -2.62 -12.97 4.35
CA PHE A 233 -3.51 -13.61 5.31
C PHE A 233 -2.73 -14.39 6.38
N LEU A 234 -1.65 -15.09 6.00
CA LEU A 234 -0.81 -15.82 6.95
C LEU A 234 -0.13 -14.90 7.96
N LEU A 235 0.35 -13.73 7.54
CA LEU A 235 0.93 -12.74 8.46
C LEU A 235 -0.09 -12.33 9.55
N VAL A 236 -1.33 -12.06 9.14
CA VAL A 236 -2.40 -11.73 10.08
C VAL A 236 -2.62 -12.90 11.06
N LYS A 237 -2.74 -14.13 10.55
CA LYS A 237 -2.99 -15.32 11.40
C LYS A 237 -1.84 -15.62 12.35
N ILE A 238 -0.60 -15.41 11.92
CA ILE A 238 0.59 -15.56 12.77
C ILE A 238 0.51 -14.60 13.97
N LEU A 239 0.22 -13.32 13.73
CA LEU A 239 0.16 -12.34 14.82
C LEU A 239 -1.10 -12.52 15.69
N GLU A 240 -2.26 -12.88 15.13
CA GLU A 240 -3.45 -13.25 15.91
C GLU A 240 -3.13 -14.39 16.87
N ARG A 241 -2.46 -15.46 16.36
CA ARG A 241 -2.09 -16.60 17.19
C ARG A 241 -1.05 -16.22 18.25
N ALA A 242 -0.05 -15.42 17.88
CA ALA A 242 0.97 -14.93 18.82
C ALA A 242 0.33 -14.12 19.97
N LYS A 243 -0.57 -13.16 19.65
CA LYS A 243 -1.34 -12.41 20.66
C LYS A 243 -2.16 -13.30 21.56
N LEU A 244 -2.83 -14.30 21.00
CA LEU A 244 -3.61 -15.28 21.80
C LEU A 244 -2.72 -16.03 22.79
N LEU A 245 -1.57 -16.54 22.35
CA LEU A 245 -0.63 -17.28 23.21
C LEU A 245 -0.05 -16.38 24.31
N VAL A 246 0.32 -15.16 23.97
CA VAL A 246 0.80 -14.15 24.95
C VAL A 246 -0.30 -13.84 25.99
N SER A 247 -1.57 -13.72 25.58
CA SER A 247 -2.69 -13.51 26.49
C SER A 247 -2.94 -14.70 27.44
N GLN A 248 -2.47 -15.89 27.06
CA GLN A 248 -2.49 -17.12 27.89
C GLN A 248 -1.26 -17.26 28.79
N GLY A 249 -0.36 -16.27 28.79
CA GLY A 249 0.85 -16.25 29.61
C GLY A 249 2.07 -16.94 28.98
N ILE A 250 2.02 -17.29 27.68
CA ILE A 250 3.15 -17.87 26.97
C ILE A 250 4.09 -16.76 26.52
N ASP A 251 5.35 -16.79 26.98
CA ASP A 251 6.38 -15.84 26.51
C ASP A 251 6.89 -16.28 25.14
N LEU A 252 6.69 -15.40 24.15
CA LEU A 252 7.18 -15.60 22.80
C LEU A 252 8.39 -14.69 22.55
N PRO A 253 9.52 -15.22 22.04
CA PRO A 253 10.69 -14.41 21.72
C PRO A 253 10.41 -13.42 20.59
N ALA A 254 10.61 -12.13 20.86
CA ALA A 254 10.43 -11.04 19.89
C ALA A 254 11.30 -9.84 20.33
N THR A 255 11.42 -8.83 19.47
CA THR A 255 12.04 -7.53 19.87
C THR A 255 11.17 -6.84 20.92
N GLU A 256 11.77 -5.98 21.75
CA GLU A 256 11.08 -5.31 22.85
C GLU A 256 9.82 -4.55 22.37
N ASN A 257 9.94 -3.85 21.24
CA ASN A 257 8.82 -3.09 20.69
C ASN A 257 7.71 -4.02 20.16
N LEU A 258 8.04 -5.14 19.53
CA LEU A 258 7.03 -6.11 19.09
C LEU A 258 6.38 -6.81 20.31
N LYS A 259 7.15 -7.20 21.34
CA LYS A 259 6.62 -7.74 22.61
C LYS A 259 5.61 -6.79 23.23
N TYR A 260 5.92 -5.49 23.28
CA TYR A 260 4.99 -4.49 23.77
C TYR A 260 3.63 -4.56 23.07
N PHE A 261 3.62 -4.59 21.72
CA PHE A 261 2.36 -4.66 20.95
C PHE A 261 1.67 -6.03 21.02
N LEU A 262 2.39 -7.11 21.26
CA LEU A 262 1.78 -8.42 21.51
C LEU A 262 1.04 -8.47 22.85
N HIS A 263 1.57 -7.82 23.87
CA HIS A 263 0.95 -7.73 25.20
C HIS A 263 -0.12 -6.64 25.30
N ARG A 264 -0.07 -5.66 24.40
CA ARG A 264 -0.98 -4.52 24.44
C ARG A 264 -2.40 -4.94 24.13
N GLY A 265 -3.30 -4.70 25.08
CA GLY A 265 -4.74 -4.83 24.90
C GLY A 265 -5.34 -3.65 24.10
N LYS A 266 -6.65 -3.71 23.90
CA LYS A 266 -7.44 -2.63 23.27
C LYS A 266 -7.43 -1.40 24.20
N SER A 267 -6.86 -0.31 23.72
CA SER A 267 -6.84 0.98 24.43
C SER A 267 -6.60 2.12 23.46
N THR A 268 -6.94 3.35 23.87
CA THR A 268 -6.58 4.56 23.11
C THR A 268 -5.06 4.65 23.00
N ALA A 269 -4.58 5.02 21.82
CA ALA A 269 -3.16 5.15 21.56
C ALA A 269 -2.53 6.27 22.39
N THR A 270 -1.36 5.98 22.93
CA THR A 270 -0.54 6.90 23.74
C THR A 270 0.69 7.38 22.95
N ASP A 271 1.40 8.39 23.48
CA ASP A 271 2.68 8.81 22.89
C ASP A 271 3.72 7.69 22.91
N GLU A 272 3.73 6.85 23.94
CA GLU A 272 4.61 5.67 24.00
C GLU A 272 4.30 4.68 22.87
N ASP A 273 3.03 4.45 22.56
CA ASP A 273 2.65 3.60 21.42
C ASP A 273 3.25 4.12 20.12
N VAL A 274 3.17 5.43 19.89
CA VAL A 274 3.72 6.06 18.68
C VAL A 274 5.23 5.89 18.63
N GLU A 275 5.95 6.18 19.73
CA GLU A 275 7.40 6.04 19.79
C GLU A 275 7.83 4.60 19.51
N ARG A 276 7.19 3.61 20.13
CA ARG A 276 7.49 2.19 19.92
C ARG A 276 7.14 1.74 18.52
N PHE A 277 6.02 2.23 17.96
CA PHE A 277 5.61 1.91 16.60
C PHE A 277 6.59 2.43 15.55
N THR A 278 7.13 3.64 15.72
CA THR A 278 8.12 4.23 14.81
C THR A 278 9.46 3.50 14.81
N GLN A 279 9.67 2.56 15.73
CA GLN A 279 10.85 1.71 15.77
C GLN A 279 10.62 0.31 15.18
N LEU A 280 9.35 -0.03 14.83
CA LEU A 280 9.04 -1.31 14.21
C LEU A 280 9.22 -1.26 12.69
N ASP A 281 9.75 -2.35 12.13
CA ASP A 281 9.83 -2.59 10.70
C ASP A 281 9.66 -4.09 10.36
N ASP A 282 9.78 -4.44 9.09
CA ASP A 282 9.56 -5.82 8.63
C ASP A 282 10.52 -6.83 9.29
N ASN A 283 11.72 -6.38 9.69
CA ASN A 283 12.72 -7.28 10.30
C ASN A 283 12.27 -7.77 11.67
N ASP A 284 11.52 -6.97 12.45
CA ASP A 284 10.97 -7.39 13.74
C ASP A 284 10.06 -8.60 13.59
N ILE A 285 9.18 -8.54 12.59
CA ILE A 285 8.22 -9.62 12.29
C ILE A 285 8.93 -10.86 11.73
N ILE A 286 9.88 -10.65 10.81
CA ILE A 286 10.67 -11.76 10.24
C ILE A 286 11.48 -12.46 11.33
N GLN A 287 12.14 -11.70 12.22
CA GLN A 287 12.90 -12.28 13.33
C GLN A 287 11.99 -13.08 14.27
N ALA A 288 10.83 -12.52 14.63
CA ALA A 288 9.85 -13.20 15.47
C ALA A 288 9.38 -14.52 14.81
N MET A 289 8.98 -14.49 13.54
CA MET A 289 8.57 -15.69 12.81
C MET A 289 9.68 -16.75 12.75
N LYS A 290 10.96 -16.34 12.59
CA LYS A 290 12.10 -17.29 12.62
C LYS A 290 12.21 -18.00 13.97
N ASN A 291 12.00 -17.29 15.06
CA ASN A 291 12.01 -17.89 16.39
C ASN A 291 10.78 -18.78 16.62
N TRP A 292 9.60 -18.32 16.20
CA TRP A 292 8.34 -19.02 16.42
C TRP A 292 8.15 -20.31 15.61
N GLN A 293 9.00 -20.56 14.61
CA GLN A 293 9.03 -21.86 13.91
C GLN A 293 9.25 -23.04 14.84
N ASN A 294 9.88 -22.82 15.98
CA ASN A 294 10.28 -23.86 16.93
C ASN A 294 9.51 -23.77 18.26
N THR A 295 8.40 -23.04 18.31
CA THR A 295 7.52 -23.01 19.48
C THR A 295 6.73 -24.33 19.59
N ASP A 296 6.30 -24.67 20.82
CA ASP A 296 5.47 -25.84 21.10
C ASP A 296 4.05 -25.73 20.53
N ASP A 297 3.59 -24.51 20.25
CA ASP A 297 2.31 -24.32 19.58
C ASP A 297 2.40 -24.71 18.10
N MET A 298 1.77 -25.83 17.78
CA MET A 298 1.81 -26.43 16.44
C MET A 298 1.30 -25.48 15.36
N ILE A 299 0.23 -24.71 15.64
CA ILE A 299 -0.40 -23.81 14.65
C ILE A 299 0.52 -22.64 14.34
N LEU A 300 1.07 -21.97 15.37
CA LEU A 300 2.02 -20.86 15.19
C LEU A 300 3.28 -21.34 14.47
N SER A 301 3.86 -22.47 14.93
CA SER A 301 5.03 -23.10 14.31
C SER A 301 4.79 -23.42 12.84
N TYR A 302 3.65 -24.03 12.52
CA TYR A 302 3.27 -24.37 11.14
C TYR A 302 3.17 -23.15 10.22
N TRP A 303 2.44 -22.10 10.65
CA TRP A 303 2.29 -20.89 9.85
C TRP A 303 3.62 -20.17 9.63
N CYS A 304 4.46 -20.06 10.67
CA CYS A 304 5.78 -19.47 10.55
C CYS A 304 6.68 -20.25 9.58
N LYS A 305 6.67 -21.57 9.64
CA LYS A 305 7.39 -22.44 8.68
C LYS A 305 6.88 -22.24 7.26
N CYS A 306 5.57 -22.12 7.06
CA CYS A 306 4.99 -21.88 5.75
C CYS A 306 5.55 -20.60 5.08
N VAL A 307 5.67 -19.52 5.84
CA VAL A 307 6.20 -18.24 5.32
C VAL A 307 7.72 -18.28 5.16
N ILE A 308 8.45 -18.61 6.23
CA ILE A 308 9.93 -18.54 6.26
C ILE A 308 10.58 -19.52 5.29
N GLN A 309 10.04 -20.74 5.18
CA GLN A 309 10.57 -21.77 4.28
C GLN A 309 9.90 -21.74 2.90
N ARG A 310 8.97 -20.82 2.68
CA ARG A 310 8.15 -20.73 1.46
C ARG A 310 7.40 -22.03 1.14
N ASN A 311 7.01 -22.80 2.15
CA ASN A 311 6.19 -23.99 1.99
C ASN A 311 4.70 -23.64 2.18
N LEU A 312 4.20 -22.77 1.30
CA LEU A 312 2.87 -22.19 1.42
C LEU A 312 1.77 -23.23 1.24
N PRO A 313 0.65 -23.11 1.97
CA PRO A 313 -0.52 -23.97 1.84
C PRO A 313 -1.09 -24.05 0.41
N LYS A 314 -1.88 -25.05 0.14
CA LYS A 314 -2.63 -25.18 -1.11
C LYS A 314 -3.73 -24.13 -1.16
N THR A 315 -3.98 -23.58 -2.36
CA THR A 315 -5.08 -22.65 -2.60
C THR A 315 -5.94 -23.12 -3.78
N ILE A 316 -7.26 -23.02 -3.62
CA ILE A 316 -8.26 -23.23 -4.67
C ILE A 316 -9.00 -21.90 -4.87
N ILE A 317 -9.26 -21.51 -6.13
CA ILE A 317 -9.99 -20.28 -6.47
C ILE A 317 -11.38 -20.63 -6.96
N SER A 318 -12.37 -19.85 -6.55
CA SER A 318 -13.75 -19.91 -7.06
C SER A 318 -14.32 -18.50 -7.27
N SER A 319 -15.28 -18.37 -8.19
CA SER A 319 -16.12 -17.17 -8.35
C SER A 319 -17.28 -17.12 -7.34
N HIS A 320 -17.56 -18.24 -6.66
CA HIS A 320 -18.62 -18.38 -5.66
C HIS A 320 -18.02 -18.85 -4.33
N PRO A 321 -18.71 -18.61 -3.19
CA PRO A 321 -18.34 -19.19 -1.91
C PRO A 321 -18.22 -20.72 -2.01
N PHE A 322 -17.31 -21.31 -1.24
CA PHE A 322 -17.19 -22.77 -1.16
C PHE A 322 -18.33 -23.36 -0.35
N GLU A 323 -18.81 -24.55 -0.74
CA GLU A 323 -19.81 -25.30 0.01
C GLU A 323 -19.28 -25.63 1.41
N GLN A 324 -20.13 -25.46 2.42
CA GLN A 324 -19.74 -25.68 3.81
C GLN A 324 -19.28 -27.14 4.04
N SER A 325 -19.96 -28.11 3.42
CA SER A 325 -19.57 -29.51 3.43
C SER A 325 -18.17 -29.77 2.92
N PHE A 326 -17.76 -29.06 1.88
CA PHE A 326 -16.41 -29.14 1.31
C PHE A 326 -15.36 -28.59 2.28
N ILE A 327 -15.67 -27.46 2.95
CA ILE A 327 -14.78 -26.88 3.97
C ILE A 327 -14.63 -27.84 5.15
N GLU A 328 -15.73 -28.42 5.62
CA GLU A 328 -15.74 -29.40 6.73
C GLU A 328 -14.95 -30.67 6.41
N GLU A 329 -15.06 -31.19 5.18
CA GLU A 329 -14.23 -32.29 4.71
C GLU A 329 -12.73 -31.95 4.82
N LYS A 330 -12.31 -30.76 4.42
CA LYS A 330 -10.90 -30.33 4.54
C LYS A 330 -10.46 -30.22 5.99
N ILE A 331 -11.32 -29.70 6.86
CA ILE A 331 -11.04 -29.61 8.31
C ILE A 331 -10.86 -31.03 8.90
N LYS A 332 -11.74 -31.96 8.54
CA LYS A 332 -11.63 -33.38 8.99
C LYS A 332 -10.30 -33.98 8.53
N ASN A 333 -9.92 -33.80 7.24
CA ASN A 333 -8.66 -34.31 6.70
C ASN A 333 -7.43 -33.69 7.40
N VAL A 334 -7.51 -32.42 7.79
CA VAL A 334 -6.47 -31.76 8.59
C VAL A 334 -6.37 -32.37 9.97
N ASN A 335 -7.49 -32.55 10.65
CA ASN A 335 -7.53 -33.18 12.00
C ASN A 335 -6.91 -34.59 11.98
N GLU A 336 -7.28 -35.40 11.01
CA GLU A 336 -6.75 -36.76 10.84
C GLU A 336 -5.26 -36.76 10.54
N PHE A 337 -4.80 -35.88 9.62
CA PHE A 337 -3.38 -35.82 9.19
C PHE A 337 -2.44 -35.36 10.31
N PHE A 338 -2.85 -34.30 11.04
CA PHE A 338 -2.03 -33.72 12.11
C PHE A 338 -2.29 -34.30 13.50
N GLY A 339 -3.33 -35.14 13.67
CA GLY A 339 -3.73 -35.68 14.98
C GLY A 339 -4.23 -34.60 15.94
N ILE A 340 -5.03 -33.64 15.45
CA ILE A 340 -5.54 -32.48 16.21
C ILE A 340 -7.06 -32.35 16.09
N ASP A 341 -7.68 -31.63 17.03
CA ASP A 341 -9.11 -31.35 16.99
C ASP A 341 -9.46 -29.95 16.49
N ASN A 342 -8.45 -29.10 16.30
CA ASN A 342 -8.61 -27.69 15.94
C ASN A 342 -8.16 -27.38 14.50
N GLY A 343 -8.26 -28.34 13.58
CA GLY A 343 -7.85 -28.16 12.18
C GLY A 343 -8.56 -27.02 11.43
N LYS A 344 -9.68 -26.54 11.97
CA LYS A 344 -10.34 -25.31 11.48
C LYS A 344 -9.42 -24.09 11.48
N GLU A 345 -8.40 -24.07 12.34
CA GLU A 345 -7.39 -23.00 12.36
C GLU A 345 -6.44 -23.04 11.17
N LEU A 346 -6.43 -24.13 10.39
CA LEU A 346 -5.58 -24.34 9.23
C LEU A 346 -6.34 -24.34 7.89
N VAL A 347 -7.69 -24.19 7.93
CA VAL A 347 -8.56 -24.16 6.73
C VAL A 347 -9.34 -22.86 6.71
N HIS A 348 -9.13 -22.03 5.69
CA HIS A 348 -9.75 -20.71 5.65
C HIS A 348 -10.23 -20.34 4.24
N GLU A 349 -11.37 -19.65 4.17
CA GLU A 349 -11.84 -18.98 2.97
C GLU A 349 -11.46 -17.47 3.02
N ILE A 350 -10.74 -16.99 2.00
CA ILE A 350 -10.36 -15.60 1.83
C ILE A 350 -11.21 -15.02 0.71
N LYS A 351 -11.89 -13.90 0.97
CA LYS A 351 -12.69 -13.19 -0.03
C LYS A 351 -11.96 -11.93 -0.50
N ARG A 352 -11.81 -11.76 -1.81
CA ARG A 352 -11.24 -10.55 -2.44
C ARG A 352 -12.26 -9.92 -3.38
N LYS A 353 -12.44 -8.61 -3.27
CA LYS A 353 -13.33 -7.81 -4.13
C LYS A 353 -12.51 -6.75 -4.83
N LEU A 354 -12.74 -6.57 -6.13
CA LEU A 354 -12.15 -5.51 -6.93
C LEU A 354 -13.24 -4.67 -7.58
N LEU A 355 -13.07 -3.35 -7.46
CA LEU A 355 -13.72 -2.34 -8.29
C LEU A 355 -12.61 -1.54 -8.97
N PRO A 356 -12.41 -1.70 -10.30
CA PRO A 356 -11.29 -1.06 -11.00
C PRO A 356 -11.34 0.47 -10.96
N TYR A 357 -12.53 1.04 -11.08
CA TYR A 357 -12.78 2.48 -11.07
C TYR A 357 -14.06 2.81 -10.30
N ASP A 358 -13.96 3.70 -9.31
CA ASP A 358 -15.12 4.18 -8.54
C ASP A 358 -15.60 5.52 -9.09
N THR A 359 -16.60 5.46 -9.94
CA THR A 359 -17.18 6.65 -10.59
C THR A 359 -17.93 7.57 -9.63
N GLU A 360 -18.32 7.10 -8.44
CA GLU A 360 -19.15 7.84 -7.51
C GLU A 360 -18.33 8.68 -6.53
N LYS A 361 -17.22 8.11 -6.01
CA LYS A 361 -16.47 8.78 -4.93
C LYS A 361 -15.58 9.91 -5.44
N GLN A 362 -14.82 9.69 -6.51
CA GLN A 362 -13.85 10.64 -7.04
C GLN A 362 -13.74 10.48 -8.56
N PRO A 363 -14.69 11.00 -9.34
CA PRO A 363 -14.65 10.87 -10.80
C PRO A 363 -13.44 11.60 -11.39
N ILE A 364 -12.83 11.00 -12.41
CA ILE A 364 -11.82 11.66 -13.23
C ILE A 364 -12.53 12.56 -14.25
N TYR A 365 -12.08 13.81 -14.37
CA TYR A 365 -12.64 14.78 -15.27
C TYR A 365 -11.72 15.06 -16.46
N LEU A 366 -12.34 15.22 -17.64
CA LEU A 366 -11.70 15.66 -18.87
C LEU A 366 -12.03 17.14 -19.14
N LEU A 367 -11.02 17.90 -19.57
CA LEU A 367 -11.18 19.27 -20.02
C LEU A 367 -11.21 19.32 -21.56
N GLN A 368 -12.34 19.71 -22.12
CA GLN A 368 -12.52 19.87 -23.55
C GLN A 368 -11.88 21.19 -24.05
N LYS A 369 -11.60 21.29 -25.36
CA LYS A 369 -11.02 22.49 -25.99
C LYS A 369 -11.86 23.76 -25.79
N ASN A 370 -13.16 23.63 -25.61
CA ASN A 370 -14.07 24.73 -25.35
C ASN A 370 -14.14 25.13 -23.86
N GLY A 371 -13.29 24.55 -22.99
CA GLY A 371 -13.26 24.79 -21.56
C GLY A 371 -14.30 23.97 -20.77
N LYS A 372 -15.14 23.18 -21.42
CA LYS A 372 -16.15 22.37 -20.73
C LYS A 372 -15.48 21.18 -20.01
N LYS A 373 -15.83 21.00 -18.73
CA LYS A 373 -15.46 19.84 -17.91
C LYS A 373 -16.52 18.75 -18.08
N ILE A 374 -16.11 17.53 -18.40
CA ILE A 374 -16.97 16.34 -18.52
C ILE A 374 -16.35 15.19 -17.70
N ARG A 375 -17.16 14.29 -17.21
CA ARG A 375 -16.66 13.09 -16.53
C ARG A 375 -16.05 12.14 -17.56
N LEU A 376 -14.99 11.40 -17.15
CA LEU A 376 -14.37 10.38 -18.01
C LEU A 376 -15.40 9.36 -18.50
N ASP A 377 -16.28 8.89 -17.60
CA ASP A 377 -17.30 7.87 -17.89
C ASP A 377 -18.52 8.38 -18.72
N GLU A 378 -18.56 9.67 -19.05
CA GLU A 378 -19.54 10.32 -19.94
C GLU A 378 -18.91 10.70 -21.29
N SER A 379 -17.62 10.44 -21.51
CA SER A 379 -16.92 10.78 -22.75
C SER A 379 -17.35 9.86 -23.90
N GLU A 380 -17.68 10.43 -25.05
CA GLU A 380 -18.01 9.69 -26.27
C GLU A 380 -16.78 8.93 -26.85
N ASP A 381 -15.56 9.43 -26.59
CA ASP A 381 -14.30 8.84 -27.03
C ASP A 381 -13.85 7.64 -26.18
N GLN A 382 -14.65 7.22 -25.18
CA GLN A 382 -14.30 6.15 -24.26
C GLN A 382 -14.44 4.76 -24.91
N LEU A 383 -13.36 3.95 -24.85
CA LEU A 383 -13.32 2.60 -25.41
C LEU A 383 -13.69 1.49 -24.41
N LEU A 384 -13.48 1.70 -23.10
CA LEU A 384 -13.49 0.65 -22.08
C LEU A 384 -14.60 0.79 -21.02
N SER A 385 -15.68 1.53 -21.31
CA SER A 385 -16.73 1.88 -20.33
C SER A 385 -17.35 0.69 -19.58
N GLY A 386 -17.53 -0.45 -20.24
CA GLY A 386 -18.15 -1.64 -19.64
C GLY A 386 -17.24 -2.42 -18.68
N LEU A 387 -15.93 -2.49 -18.95
CA LEU A 387 -14.99 -3.27 -18.15
C LEU A 387 -14.65 -2.59 -16.80
N MET A 388 -14.71 -1.27 -16.76
CA MET A 388 -14.28 -0.50 -15.59
C MET A 388 -15.29 -0.47 -14.43
N ARG A 389 -16.59 -0.73 -14.70
CA ARG A 389 -17.69 -0.66 -13.73
C ARG A 389 -18.00 -1.98 -13.03
N ASN A 390 -17.47 -3.09 -13.52
CA ASN A 390 -17.85 -4.42 -13.02
C ASN A 390 -17.08 -4.79 -11.76
N LYS A 391 -17.81 -4.88 -10.64
CA LYS A 391 -17.28 -5.48 -9.41
C LYS A 391 -17.05 -6.97 -9.63
N THR A 392 -15.83 -7.41 -9.37
CA THR A 392 -15.48 -8.82 -9.42
C THR A 392 -15.13 -9.32 -8.02
N THR A 393 -15.67 -10.49 -7.66
CA THR A 393 -15.35 -11.15 -6.39
C THR A 393 -14.68 -12.49 -6.67
N ARG A 394 -13.64 -12.82 -5.89
CA ARG A 394 -13.00 -14.13 -5.87
C ARG A 394 -12.95 -14.67 -4.45
N TYR A 395 -13.17 -15.97 -4.32
CA TYR A 395 -13.04 -16.73 -3.11
C TYR A 395 -11.82 -17.66 -3.23
N ILE A 396 -11.00 -17.70 -2.21
CA ILE A 396 -9.77 -18.50 -2.16
C ILE A 396 -9.84 -19.37 -0.94
N LEU A 397 -10.02 -20.68 -1.12
CA LEU A 397 -9.93 -21.64 -0.02
C LEU A 397 -8.47 -22.05 0.14
N THR A 398 -7.96 -21.99 1.37
CA THR A 398 -6.60 -22.42 1.71
C THR A 398 -6.61 -23.52 2.78
N PHE A 399 -5.70 -24.48 2.63
CA PHE A 399 -5.49 -25.59 3.56
C PHE A 399 -4.09 -26.18 3.40
N PRO A 400 -3.56 -26.95 4.40
CA PRO A 400 -2.25 -27.56 4.33
C PRO A 400 -2.05 -28.39 3.07
N ARG A 401 -0.90 -28.21 2.40
CA ARG A 401 -0.60 -28.89 1.12
C ARG A 401 -0.57 -30.42 1.26
N ASN A 402 -0.11 -30.91 2.41
CA ASN A 402 0.09 -32.34 2.64
C ASN A 402 -1.20 -33.16 2.58
N ILE A 403 -2.37 -32.54 2.85
CA ILE A 403 -3.67 -33.22 2.73
C ILE A 403 -4.23 -33.24 1.31
N SER A 404 -3.59 -32.54 0.36
CA SER A 404 -4.06 -32.48 -1.04
C SER A 404 -3.93 -33.81 -1.79
N HIS A 405 -3.15 -34.76 -1.29
CA HIS A 405 -2.94 -36.10 -1.87
C HIS A 405 -3.87 -37.17 -1.29
N ILE A 406 -4.67 -36.85 -0.28
CA ILE A 406 -5.66 -37.75 0.30
C ILE A 406 -6.93 -37.82 -0.55
N ILE A 407 -6.98 -37.05 -1.62
CA ILE A 407 -8.12 -36.94 -2.54
C ILE A 407 -7.69 -37.44 -3.92
N SER A 408 -7.74 -38.72 -4.13
CA SER A 408 -7.79 -39.40 -5.45
C SER A 408 -9.05 -40.26 -5.50
#